data_94449cd3c1fe9c44be8ed52d8dc8ae91
#
_entry.id   94449cd3c1fe9c44be8ed52d8dc8ae91
#
_cell.length_a   1.000
_cell.length_b   1.000
_cell.length_c   1.000
_cell.angle_alpha   90.00
_cell.angle_beta   90.00
_cell.angle_gamma   90.00
#
_symmetry.space_group_name_H-M   'P 1'
#
loop_
_entity.id
_entity.type
_entity.pdbx_description
1 polymer ?
#
loop_
_entity_poly.entity_id
_entity_poly.type
_entity_poly.pdbx_seq_one_letter_code
_entity_poly.pdbx_strand_id
1 'polypeptide(L)'
;MKLPNIIQELIKAQNSFDSVAYANLFYETSVVYDEGKTHTGRKEIQKWIDEANQKYKSVMQPVEYTEKGNKGTLTANVSGTFPGSPAVLKFHFEMNEELIQSLKVSG
;
A
#
# COMPACT_ATOMS: atom_id res chain seq x y z
N MET A 1 18.58 3.66 0.17
CA MET A 1 17.21 4.22 0.12
C MET A 1 16.68 4.35 1.54
N LYS A 2 16.22 5.53 1.88
CA LYS A 2 15.72 5.79 3.22
C LYS A 2 14.21 5.92 3.18
N LEU A 3 13.51 4.97 3.79
CA LEU A 3 12.05 4.95 3.81
C LEU A 3 11.52 5.46 5.16
N PRO A 4 10.44 6.27 5.16
CA PRO A 4 9.76 6.60 6.41
C PRO A 4 9.31 5.34 7.14
N ASN A 5 9.25 5.42 8.45
CA ASN A 5 8.91 4.27 9.28
C ASN A 5 7.57 3.66 8.90
N ILE A 6 6.56 4.49 8.62
CA ILE A 6 5.23 4.00 8.25
C ILE A 6 5.24 3.24 6.93
N ILE A 7 6.07 3.64 5.97
CA ILE A 7 6.22 2.94 4.70
C ILE A 7 6.91 1.59 4.92
N GLN A 8 7.91 1.54 5.79
CA GLN A 8 8.55 0.28 6.15
C GLN A 8 7.56 -0.68 6.79
N GLU A 9 6.69 -0.18 7.67
CA GLU A 9 5.65 -0.98 8.30
C GLU A 9 4.64 -1.51 7.29
N LEU A 10 4.30 -0.69 6.30
CA LEU A 10 3.37 -1.12 5.25
C LEU A 10 3.96 -2.26 4.42
N ILE A 11 5.23 -2.14 4.03
CA ILE A 11 5.92 -3.18 3.27
C ILE A 11 5.98 -4.47 4.09
N LYS A 12 6.30 -4.37 5.37
CA LYS A 12 6.35 -5.52 6.27
C LYS A 12 5.00 -6.20 6.39
N ALA A 13 3.93 -5.43 6.58
CA ALA A 13 2.58 -5.96 6.68
C ALA A 13 2.16 -6.64 5.37
N GLN A 14 2.47 -6.02 4.22
CA GLN A 14 2.17 -6.60 2.92
C GLN A 14 2.88 -7.93 2.73
N ASN A 15 4.17 -7.98 3.03
CA ASN A 15 4.99 -9.17 2.79
C ASN A 15 4.68 -10.30 3.77
N SER A 16 4.03 -9.98 4.88
CA SER A 16 3.55 -10.97 5.85
C SER A 16 2.07 -11.33 5.64
N PHE A 17 1.42 -10.72 4.67
CA PHE A 17 -0.02 -10.89 4.41
C PHE A 17 -0.86 -10.57 5.64
N ASP A 18 -0.43 -9.55 6.40
CA ASP A 18 -1.08 -9.14 7.63
C ASP A 18 -2.02 -7.97 7.35
N SER A 19 -3.26 -8.29 7.02
CA SER A 19 -4.26 -7.28 6.64
C SER A 19 -4.63 -6.36 7.80
N VAL A 20 -4.59 -6.86 9.02
CA VAL A 20 -4.89 -6.06 10.22
C VAL A 20 -3.80 -5.01 10.43
N ALA A 21 -2.53 -5.44 10.43
CA ALA A 21 -1.41 -4.51 10.58
C ALA A 21 -1.38 -3.48 9.45
N TYR A 22 -1.68 -3.91 8.22
CA TYR A 22 -1.74 -3.03 7.06
C TYR A 22 -2.80 -1.94 7.25
N ALA A 23 -4.03 -2.35 7.59
CA ALA A 23 -5.14 -1.42 7.75
C ALA A 23 -4.93 -0.45 8.91
N ASN A 24 -4.23 -0.88 9.96
CA ASN A 24 -3.96 -0.04 11.12
C ASN A 24 -3.01 1.13 10.82
N LEU A 25 -2.39 1.14 9.66
CA LEU A 25 -1.55 2.26 9.22
C LEU A 25 -2.38 3.40 8.62
N PHE A 26 -3.69 3.22 8.51
CA PHE A 26 -4.61 4.18 7.91
C PHE A 26 -5.57 4.74 8.97
N TYR A 27 -6.12 5.91 8.67
CA TYR A 27 -7.19 6.49 9.48
C TYR A 27 -8.52 5.84 9.14
N GLU A 28 -9.51 6.02 10.02
CA GLU A 28 -10.87 5.56 9.76
C GLU A 28 -11.55 6.32 8.61
N THR A 29 -10.96 7.45 8.23
CA THR A 29 -11.45 8.28 7.11
C THR A 29 -10.58 8.16 5.87
N SER A 30 -9.56 7.32 5.91
CA SER A 30 -8.62 7.18 4.79
C SER A 30 -9.26 6.54 3.57
N VAL A 31 -8.67 6.81 2.40
CA VAL A 31 -9.18 6.32 1.13
C VAL A 31 -8.04 5.64 0.36
N VAL A 32 -8.36 4.48 -0.21
CA VAL A 32 -7.44 3.77 -1.12
C VAL A 32 -8.10 3.69 -2.50
N TYR A 33 -7.33 4.03 -3.52
CA TYR A 33 -7.74 3.92 -4.92
C TYR A 33 -6.91 2.82 -5.59
N ASP A 34 -7.57 1.79 -6.05
CA ASP A 34 -6.92 0.68 -6.73
C ASP A 34 -7.83 0.05 -7.77
N GLU A 35 -7.30 -0.23 -8.94
CA GLU A 35 -8.02 -0.86 -10.04
C GLU A 35 -9.35 -0.17 -10.38
N GLY A 36 -9.36 1.18 -10.33
CA GLY A 36 -10.54 1.96 -10.63
C GLY A 36 -11.61 1.94 -9.54
N LYS A 37 -11.29 1.36 -8.39
CA LYS A 37 -12.21 1.28 -7.25
C LYS A 37 -11.69 2.10 -6.08
N THR A 38 -12.63 2.53 -5.26
CA THR A 38 -12.32 3.31 -4.06
C THR A 38 -12.72 2.52 -2.83
N HIS A 39 -11.81 2.43 -1.87
CA HIS A 39 -12.06 1.78 -0.59
C HIS A 39 -11.92 2.82 0.51
N THR A 40 -12.99 3.10 1.22
CA THR A 40 -13.04 4.17 2.22
C THR A 40 -13.16 3.60 3.63
N GLY A 41 -12.22 4.01 4.48
CA GLY A 41 -12.22 3.62 5.86
C GLY A 41 -11.41 2.38 6.15
N ARG A 42 -10.95 2.28 7.38
CA ARG A 42 -10.05 1.20 7.79
C ARG A 42 -10.64 -0.19 7.56
N LYS A 43 -11.94 -0.37 7.81
CA LYS A 43 -12.60 -1.65 7.61
C LYS A 43 -12.60 -2.07 6.14
N GLU A 44 -12.94 -1.15 5.24
CA GLU A 44 -12.94 -1.44 3.81
C GLU A 44 -11.54 -1.69 3.29
N ILE A 45 -10.56 -0.93 3.81
CA ILE A 45 -9.16 -1.09 3.44
C ILE A 45 -8.65 -2.47 3.88
N GLN A 46 -9.01 -2.89 5.09
CA GLN A 46 -8.64 -4.22 5.57
C GLN A 46 -9.24 -5.32 4.71
N LYS A 47 -10.51 -5.19 4.35
CA LYS A 47 -11.18 -6.16 3.49
C LYS A 47 -10.53 -6.21 2.10
N TRP A 48 -10.24 -5.04 1.53
CA TRP A 48 -9.60 -4.95 0.23
C TRP A 48 -8.25 -5.66 0.22
N ILE A 49 -7.38 -5.35 1.19
CA ILE A 49 -6.04 -5.94 1.19
C ILE A 49 -6.07 -7.42 1.57
N ASP A 50 -7.01 -7.83 2.42
CA ASP A 50 -7.16 -9.23 2.78
C ASP A 50 -7.57 -10.07 1.56
N GLU A 51 -8.56 -9.60 0.81
CA GLU A 51 -9.00 -10.26 -0.41
C GLU A 51 -7.89 -10.30 -1.47
N ALA A 52 -7.17 -9.18 -1.64
CA ALA A 52 -6.05 -9.12 -2.58
C ALA A 52 -4.93 -10.09 -2.19
N ASN A 53 -4.64 -10.19 -0.91
CA ASN A 53 -3.62 -11.12 -0.41
C ASN A 53 -4.00 -12.57 -0.66
N GLN A 54 -5.27 -12.91 -0.47
CA GLN A 54 -5.75 -14.27 -0.73
C GLN A 54 -5.72 -14.60 -2.22
N LYS A 55 -6.08 -13.63 -3.05
CA LYS A 55 -6.16 -13.84 -4.49
C LYS A 55 -4.80 -13.82 -5.18
N TYR A 56 -3.94 -12.88 -4.81
CA TYR A 56 -2.69 -12.64 -5.54
C TYR A 56 -1.42 -13.01 -4.77
N LYS A 57 -1.49 -13.10 -3.46
CA LYS A 57 -0.33 -13.42 -2.60
C LYS A 57 0.87 -12.54 -2.94
N SER A 58 0.63 -11.25 -3.09
CA SER A 58 1.64 -10.32 -3.55
C SER A 58 2.64 -9.96 -2.47
N VAL A 59 3.92 -9.92 -2.85
CA VAL A 59 4.98 -9.37 -2.04
C VAL A 59 5.61 -8.21 -2.79
N MET A 60 6.19 -7.27 -2.06
CA MET A 60 6.75 -6.07 -2.67
C MET A 60 8.17 -5.83 -2.23
N GLN A 61 8.98 -5.34 -3.17
CA GLN A 61 10.36 -4.96 -2.93
C GLN A 61 10.53 -3.51 -3.34
N PRO A 62 10.91 -2.60 -2.43
CA PRO A 62 11.06 -1.20 -2.77
C PRO A 62 12.21 -0.98 -3.74
N VAL A 63 11.97 -0.15 -4.73
CA VAL A 63 12.96 0.22 -5.75
C VAL A 63 13.40 1.67 -5.56
N GLU A 64 12.44 2.57 -5.34
CA GLU A 64 12.71 3.99 -5.21
C GLU A 64 11.62 4.64 -4.36
N TYR A 65 12.00 5.66 -3.62
CA TYR A 65 11.04 6.46 -2.86
C TYR A 65 11.39 7.93 -2.99
N THR A 66 10.39 8.74 -3.34
CA THR A 66 10.51 10.19 -3.39
C THR A 66 9.44 10.82 -2.52
N GLU A 67 9.75 11.96 -1.91
CA GLU A 67 8.85 12.61 -0.97
C GLU A 67 8.88 14.12 -1.17
N LYS A 68 7.71 14.73 -1.08
CA LYS A 68 7.58 16.19 -1.11
C LYS A 68 6.45 16.60 -0.17
N GLY A 69 6.80 17.29 0.92
CA GLY A 69 5.82 17.62 1.95
C GLY A 69 5.24 16.36 2.57
N ASN A 70 3.92 16.25 2.61
CA ASN A 70 3.23 15.10 3.16
C ASN A 70 2.89 14.03 2.10
N LYS A 71 3.41 14.18 0.88
CA LYS A 71 3.17 13.24 -0.21
C LYS A 71 4.43 12.46 -0.53
N GLY A 72 4.27 11.16 -0.69
CA GLY A 72 5.37 10.28 -1.03
C GLY A 72 4.97 9.32 -2.14
N THR A 73 5.93 8.97 -2.99
CA THR A 73 5.73 7.98 -4.05
C THR A 73 6.75 6.87 -3.88
N LEU A 74 6.24 5.68 -3.63
CA LEU A 74 7.05 4.48 -3.56
C LEU A 74 6.93 3.71 -4.87
N THR A 75 8.05 3.46 -5.51
CA THR A 75 8.11 2.55 -6.65
C THR A 75 8.58 1.21 -6.13
N ALA A 76 7.82 0.17 -6.39
CA ALA A 76 8.14 -1.17 -5.90
C ALA A 76 7.95 -2.22 -6.98
N ASN A 77 8.79 -3.24 -6.93
CA ASN A 77 8.62 -4.42 -7.74
C ASN A 77 7.70 -5.37 -6.98
N VAL A 78 6.52 -5.64 -7.55
CA VAL A 78 5.49 -6.45 -6.92
C VAL A 78 5.37 -7.77 -7.66
N SER A 79 5.46 -8.87 -6.92
CA SER A 79 5.32 -10.20 -7.48
C SER A 79 4.24 -10.99 -6.73
N GLY A 80 3.55 -11.86 -7.46
CA GLY A 80 2.47 -12.66 -6.90
C GLY A 80 1.89 -13.56 -7.97
N THR A 81 0.65 -14.03 -7.75
CA THR A 81 -0.02 -14.95 -8.67
C THR A 81 -0.94 -14.23 -9.67
N PHE A 82 -0.77 -12.93 -9.84
CA PHE A 82 -1.56 -12.16 -10.80
C PHE A 82 -0.95 -12.21 -12.21
N PRO A 83 -1.76 -12.03 -13.27
CA PRO A 83 -1.25 -11.94 -14.63
C PRO A 83 -0.29 -10.75 -14.79
N GLY A 84 0.85 -10.97 -15.42
CA GLY A 84 1.86 -9.94 -15.63
C GLY A 84 2.86 -9.81 -14.48
N SER A 85 2.78 -10.67 -13.47
CA SER A 85 3.77 -10.70 -12.39
C SER A 85 5.15 -11.12 -12.90
N PRO A 86 6.26 -10.51 -12.43
CA PRO A 86 6.28 -9.35 -11.55
C PRO A 86 5.98 -8.04 -12.29
N ALA A 87 5.50 -7.05 -11.57
CA ALA A 87 5.19 -5.75 -12.15
C ALA A 87 5.76 -4.63 -11.28
N VAL A 88 6.21 -3.55 -11.92
CA VAL A 88 6.65 -2.36 -11.20
C VAL A 88 5.44 -1.48 -11.00
N LEU A 89 5.09 -1.22 -9.76
CA LEU A 89 3.93 -0.40 -9.40
C LEU A 89 4.38 0.83 -8.62
N LYS A 90 3.57 1.88 -8.71
CA LYS A 90 3.77 3.11 -7.94
C LYS A 90 2.67 3.24 -6.91
N PHE A 91 3.09 3.52 -5.68
CA PHE A 91 2.20 3.72 -4.55
C PHE A 91 2.30 5.18 -4.15
N HIS A 92 1.23 5.94 -4.40
CA HIS A 92 1.17 7.37 -4.12
C HIS A 92 0.48 7.57 -2.78
N PHE A 93 1.26 8.01 -1.80
CA PHE A 93 0.78 8.21 -0.44
C PHE A 93 0.56 9.67 -0.14
N GLU A 94 -0.47 9.95 0.62
CA GLU A 94 -0.62 11.22 1.31
C GLU A 94 -0.71 10.91 2.80
N MET A 95 0.24 11.43 3.57
CA MET A 95 0.32 11.19 5.00
C MET A 95 -0.20 12.39 5.76
N ASN A 96 -0.80 12.15 6.91
CA ASN A 96 -1.25 13.18 7.81
C ASN A 96 -0.76 12.79 9.20
N GLU A 97 0.25 13.51 9.70
CA GLU A 97 0.95 13.17 10.93
C GLU A 97 1.58 11.77 10.82
N GLU A 98 1.13 10.79 11.60
CA GLU A 98 1.78 9.49 11.69
C GLU A 98 1.10 8.39 10.86
N LEU A 99 -0.06 8.67 10.26
CA LEU A 99 -0.82 7.68 9.51
C LEU A 99 -1.02 8.09 8.05
N ILE A 100 -1.40 7.10 7.25
CA ILE A 100 -1.64 7.31 5.82
C ILE A 100 -3.08 7.79 5.64
N GLN A 101 -3.25 8.96 5.03
CA GLN A 101 -4.56 9.53 4.74
C GLN A 101 -5.13 9.01 3.43
N SER A 102 -4.27 8.83 2.43
CA SER A 102 -4.72 8.26 1.15
C SER A 102 -3.60 7.47 0.50
N LEU A 103 -4.00 6.49 -0.32
CA LEU A 103 -3.10 5.69 -1.12
C LEU A 103 -3.73 5.48 -2.48
N LYS A 104 -2.96 5.74 -3.55
CA LYS A 104 -3.36 5.42 -4.90
C LYS A 104 -2.30 4.50 -5.51
N VAL A 105 -2.72 3.36 -6.02
CA VAL A 105 -1.83 2.39 -6.68
C VAL A 105 -1.97 2.56 -8.19
N SER A 106 -0.84 2.66 -8.89
CA SER A 106 -0.81 2.78 -10.34
C SER A 106 0.32 1.94 -10.92
N GLY A 107 0.19 1.58 -12.18
CA GLY A 107 1.19 0.78 -12.87
C GLY A 107 2.19 1.55 -13.69
#